data_e00e857d8176f808a3788f8625626aa9
#
_entry.id   e00e857d8176f808a3788f8625626aa9
#
_cell.length_a   1.000
_cell.length_b   1.000
_cell.length_c   1.000
_cell.angle_alpha   90.00
_cell.angle_beta   90.00
_cell.angle_gamma   90.00
#
_symmetry.space_group_name_H-M   'P 1'
#
loop_
_entity.id
_entity.type
_entity.pdbx_description
1 polymer ?
#
loop_
_entity_poly.entity_id
_entity_poly.type
_entity_poly.pdbx_seq_one_letter_code
_entity_poly.pdbx_strand_id
1 'polypeptide(L)'
;MMNDTLSPLVSIIICVYNGEKYLERCLQSAMSQSYKNIEIIVVNDGSMDNTPVIIENYVKLDCRIIVISKQNGGISEARRIGVNRARGKYIQYLDCDDVLMSNAIGCLVNRAEETQADVVVAPFFFVKMAEERNRTAWSLNKCPGLNI
;
A
#
# COMPACT_ATOMS: atom_id res chain seq x y z
N MET A 1 27.32 -6.14 18.74
CA MET A 1 26.84 -4.76 18.54
C MET A 1 25.94 -4.77 17.31
N MET A 2 24.64 -4.77 17.51
CA MET A 2 23.68 -4.65 16.39
C MET A 2 23.80 -3.21 15.90
N ASN A 3 24.20 -3.03 14.65
CA ASN A 3 24.15 -1.75 14.00
C ASN A 3 22.69 -1.30 13.96
N ASP A 4 22.35 -0.24 14.67
CA ASP A 4 21.14 0.56 14.51
C ASP A 4 21.20 1.27 13.15
N THR A 5 21.19 0.50 12.06
CA THR A 5 20.85 1.04 10.76
C THR A 5 19.34 1.30 10.83
N LEU A 6 18.98 2.56 11.04
CA LEU A 6 17.60 3.03 10.98
C LEU A 6 16.93 2.38 9.76
N SER A 7 15.92 1.55 10.03
CA SER A 7 15.13 0.91 8.97
C SER A 7 14.70 1.94 7.94
N PRO A 8 14.95 1.79 6.63
CA PRO A 8 14.65 2.83 5.66
C PRO A 8 13.15 3.15 5.61
N LEU A 9 12.81 4.42 5.46
CA LEU A 9 11.42 4.84 5.27
C LEU A 9 10.90 4.32 3.93
N VAL A 10 9.68 3.78 3.91
CA VAL A 10 8.96 3.38 2.70
C VAL A 10 7.74 4.26 2.51
N SER A 11 7.57 4.85 1.33
CA SER A 11 6.37 5.57 0.94
C SER A 11 5.43 4.65 0.19
N ILE A 12 4.27 4.31 0.79
CA ILE A 12 3.20 3.57 0.12
C ILE A 12 2.30 4.60 -0.56
N ILE A 13 2.20 4.57 -1.89
CA ILE A 13 1.40 5.51 -2.67
C ILE A 13 0.13 4.82 -3.14
N ILE A 14 -1.02 5.35 -2.71
CA ILE A 14 -2.35 4.88 -3.08
C ILE A 14 -3.04 5.98 -3.87
N CYS A 15 -3.30 5.72 -5.15
CA CYS A 15 -4.10 6.63 -5.98
C CYS A 15 -5.52 6.11 -6.08
N VAL A 16 -6.50 7.00 -5.88
CA VAL A 16 -7.91 6.60 -5.88
C VAL A 16 -8.78 7.59 -6.63
N TYR A 17 -9.69 7.06 -7.45
CA TYR A 17 -10.78 7.77 -8.09
C TYR A 17 -12.04 6.91 -8.01
N ASN A 18 -13.08 7.36 -7.27
CA ASN A 18 -14.33 6.65 -7.03
C ASN A 18 -14.09 5.22 -6.52
N GLY A 19 -13.33 5.10 -5.42
CA GLY A 19 -12.88 3.82 -4.85
C GLY A 19 -13.65 3.38 -3.60
N GLU A 20 -14.85 3.90 -3.32
CA GLU A 20 -15.58 3.67 -2.07
C GLU A 20 -15.75 2.19 -1.69
N LYS A 21 -15.81 1.30 -2.70
CA LYS A 21 -16.02 -0.15 -2.48
C LYS A 21 -14.76 -0.88 -1.99
N TYR A 22 -13.57 -0.34 -2.25
CA TYR A 22 -12.31 -1.08 -2.08
C TYR A 22 -11.33 -0.39 -1.15
N LEU A 23 -11.37 0.94 -1.06
CA LEU A 23 -10.36 1.76 -0.39
C LEU A 23 -10.16 1.41 1.07
N GLU A 24 -11.22 1.08 1.82
CA GLU A 24 -11.09 0.70 3.23
C GLU A 24 -10.16 -0.50 3.42
N ARG A 25 -10.36 -1.56 2.65
CA ARG A 25 -9.56 -2.77 2.71
C ARG A 25 -8.12 -2.51 2.31
N CYS A 26 -7.92 -1.69 1.28
CA CYS A 26 -6.61 -1.24 0.83
C CYS A 26 -5.85 -0.52 1.95
N LEU A 27 -6.46 0.51 2.56
CA LEU A 27 -5.89 1.28 3.67
C LEU A 27 -5.58 0.40 4.88
N GLN A 28 -6.50 -0.47 5.28
CA GLN A 28 -6.28 -1.41 6.40
C GLN A 28 -5.06 -2.29 6.14
N SER A 29 -4.86 -2.78 4.92
CA SER A 29 -3.71 -3.61 4.56
C SER A 29 -2.38 -2.84 4.63
N ALA A 30 -2.37 -1.56 4.24
CA ALA A 30 -1.21 -0.70 4.35
C ALA A 30 -0.88 -0.35 5.81
N MET A 31 -1.90 -0.01 6.61
CA MET A 31 -1.73 0.34 8.02
C MET A 31 -1.25 -0.84 8.87
N SER A 32 -1.70 -2.06 8.54
CA SER A 32 -1.40 -3.30 9.29
C SER A 32 -0.04 -3.92 8.97
N GLN A 33 0.79 -3.29 8.13
CA GLN A 33 2.12 -3.81 7.82
C GLN A 33 2.96 -4.03 9.08
N SER A 34 3.68 -5.16 9.14
CA SER A 34 4.61 -5.47 10.23
C SER A 34 5.79 -4.48 10.25
N TYR A 35 6.23 -4.03 9.09
CA TYR A 35 7.24 -2.98 8.94
C TYR A 35 6.64 -1.62 9.29
N LYS A 36 7.21 -0.94 10.31
CA LYS A 36 6.59 0.25 10.92
C LYS A 36 7.04 1.58 10.33
N ASN A 37 8.26 1.63 9.77
CA ASN A 37 8.79 2.87 9.21
C ASN A 37 8.24 3.12 7.80
N ILE A 38 6.95 3.44 7.74
CA ILE A 38 6.20 3.72 6.52
C ILE A 38 5.47 5.07 6.62
N GLU A 39 5.27 5.73 5.51
CA GLU A 39 4.25 6.75 5.29
C GLU A 39 3.27 6.25 4.22
N ILE A 40 2.00 6.62 4.32
CA ILE A 40 0.94 6.22 3.40
C ILE A 40 0.42 7.49 2.73
N ILE A 41 0.70 7.64 1.44
CA ILE A 41 0.31 8.82 0.65
C ILE A 41 -0.92 8.44 -0.17
N VAL A 42 -2.07 9.01 0.19
CA VAL A 42 -3.33 8.82 -0.52
C VAL A 42 -3.57 10.00 -1.44
N VAL A 43 -3.58 9.76 -2.73
CA VAL A 43 -3.91 10.79 -3.73
C VAL A 43 -5.34 10.56 -4.23
N ASN A 44 -6.26 11.40 -3.76
CA ASN A 44 -7.64 11.43 -4.24
C ASN A 44 -7.73 12.25 -5.52
N ASP A 45 -7.91 11.58 -6.64
CA ASP A 45 -7.97 12.17 -7.98
C ASP A 45 -9.36 12.68 -8.35
N GLY A 46 -9.98 13.45 -7.43
CA GLY A 46 -11.26 14.10 -7.65
C GLY A 46 -12.47 13.16 -7.56
N SER A 47 -12.47 12.24 -6.62
CA SER A 47 -13.59 11.31 -6.39
C SER A 47 -14.88 12.05 -6.04
N MET A 48 -16.02 11.55 -6.55
CA MET A 48 -17.35 12.09 -6.40
C MET A 48 -18.29 11.17 -5.59
N ASP A 49 -17.82 9.98 -5.21
CA ASP A 49 -18.49 9.01 -4.33
C ASP A 49 -18.13 9.22 -2.85
N ASN A 50 -18.32 8.22 -1.98
CA ASN A 50 -17.98 8.31 -0.57
C ASN A 50 -16.46 8.19 -0.27
N THR A 51 -15.61 8.10 -1.28
CA THR A 51 -14.14 8.01 -1.11
C THR A 51 -13.58 9.10 -0.19
N PRO A 52 -13.93 10.40 -0.32
CA PRO A 52 -13.41 11.44 0.56
C PRO A 52 -13.75 11.21 2.03
N VAL A 53 -14.97 10.75 2.33
CA VAL A 53 -15.41 10.47 3.70
C VAL A 53 -14.61 9.30 4.31
N ILE A 54 -14.35 8.26 3.53
CA ILE A 54 -13.53 7.13 3.95
C ILE A 54 -12.12 7.62 4.30
N ILE A 55 -11.50 8.42 3.42
CA ILE A 55 -10.16 8.97 3.63
C ILE A 55 -10.10 9.77 4.94
N GLU A 56 -11.05 10.68 5.16
CA GLU A 56 -11.11 11.51 6.38
C GLU A 56 -11.18 10.67 7.66
N ASN A 57 -11.94 9.57 7.64
CA ASN A 57 -12.04 8.67 8.78
C ASN A 57 -10.70 7.98 9.06
N TYR A 58 -10.01 7.51 8.03
CA TYR A 58 -8.73 6.80 8.18
C TYR A 58 -7.56 7.70 8.59
N VAL A 59 -7.55 8.95 8.14
CA VAL A 59 -6.56 9.97 8.61
C VAL A 59 -6.64 10.18 10.12
N LYS A 60 -7.83 10.12 10.71
CA LYS A 60 -8.02 10.24 12.16
C LYS A 60 -7.49 9.02 12.93
N LEU A 61 -7.40 7.86 12.28
CA LEU A 61 -6.97 6.60 12.88
C LEU A 61 -5.45 6.38 12.82
N ASP A 62 -4.78 6.91 11.80
CA ASP A 62 -3.35 6.68 11.60
C ASP A 62 -2.64 7.94 11.10
N CYS A 63 -1.77 8.49 11.94
CA CYS A 63 -1.02 9.72 11.64
C CYS A 63 0.03 9.55 10.53
N ARG A 64 0.31 8.34 10.06
CA ARG A 64 1.20 8.07 8.92
C ARG A 64 0.51 8.33 7.58
N ILE A 65 -0.81 8.54 7.56
CA ILE A 65 -1.56 8.82 6.34
C ILE A 65 -1.45 10.29 5.99
N ILE A 66 -1.02 10.56 4.77
CA ILE A 66 -0.91 11.89 4.16
C ILE A 66 -1.85 11.94 2.98
N VAL A 67 -2.76 12.91 2.94
CA VAL A 67 -3.77 13.02 1.88
C VAL A 67 -3.47 14.20 0.96
N ILE A 68 -3.62 13.95 -0.33
CA ILE A 68 -3.61 14.98 -1.37
C ILE A 68 -4.89 14.83 -2.18
N SER A 69 -5.74 15.84 -2.15
CA SER A 69 -6.94 15.90 -3.01
C SER A 69 -6.71 16.87 -4.15
N LYS A 70 -7.10 16.47 -5.36
CA LYS A 70 -6.96 17.27 -6.57
C LYS A 70 -8.13 17.08 -7.52
N GLN A 71 -8.26 17.93 -8.49
CA GLN A 71 -9.19 17.72 -9.60
C GLN A 71 -8.72 16.52 -10.43
N ASN A 72 -9.66 15.72 -10.97
CA ASN A 72 -9.36 14.55 -11.77
C ASN A 72 -8.42 14.89 -12.93
N GLY A 73 -7.31 14.15 -13.01
CA GLY A 73 -6.27 14.29 -14.03
C GLY A 73 -5.72 12.94 -14.50
N GLY A 74 -6.27 11.85 -13.97
CA GLY A 74 -5.91 10.49 -14.31
C GLY A 74 -4.76 9.92 -13.49
N ILE A 75 -4.62 8.60 -13.57
CA ILE A 75 -3.72 7.79 -12.72
C ILE A 75 -2.25 8.21 -12.82
N SER A 76 -1.76 8.56 -14.00
CA SER A 76 -0.36 8.94 -14.20
C SER A 76 -0.02 10.24 -13.47
N GLU A 77 -0.92 11.21 -13.52
CA GLU A 77 -0.77 12.48 -12.82
C GLU A 77 -0.87 12.27 -11.30
N ALA A 78 -1.83 11.47 -10.84
CA ALA A 78 -1.97 11.14 -9.43
C ALA A 78 -0.71 10.44 -8.88
N ARG A 79 -0.16 9.47 -9.60
CA ARG A 79 1.10 8.80 -9.24
C ARG A 79 2.27 9.78 -9.19
N ARG A 80 2.40 10.67 -10.18
CA ARG A 80 3.45 11.71 -10.19
C ARG A 80 3.39 12.61 -8.95
N ILE A 81 2.20 13.01 -8.55
CA ILE A 81 1.98 13.83 -7.35
C ILE A 81 2.35 13.04 -6.09
N GLY A 82 1.96 11.77 -6.01
CA GLY A 82 2.33 10.89 -4.90
C GLY A 82 3.85 10.76 -4.76
N VAL A 83 4.55 10.51 -5.86
CA VAL A 83 6.04 10.44 -5.89
C VAL A 83 6.67 11.75 -5.44
N ASN A 84 6.21 12.88 -5.92
CA ASN A 84 6.75 14.19 -5.53
C ASN A 84 6.56 14.48 -4.03
N ARG A 85 5.58 13.86 -3.40
CA ARG A 85 5.33 14.00 -1.95
C ARG A 85 6.12 13.01 -1.11
N ALA A 86 6.53 11.89 -1.70
CA ALA A 86 7.22 10.80 -1.02
C ALA A 86 8.57 11.22 -0.45
N ARG A 87 8.89 10.75 0.77
CA ARG A 87 10.16 10.98 1.46
C ARG A 87 10.91 9.68 1.72
N GLY A 88 10.29 8.55 1.41
CA GLY A 88 10.88 7.24 1.61
C GLY A 88 12.08 6.96 0.71
N LYS A 89 13.02 6.19 1.22
CA LYS A 89 14.10 5.61 0.41
C LYS A 89 13.52 4.71 -0.68
N TYR A 90 12.41 4.03 -0.37
CA TYR A 90 11.68 3.15 -1.29
C TYR A 90 10.25 3.63 -1.49
N ILE A 91 9.74 3.35 -2.67
CA ILE A 91 8.34 3.62 -3.05
C ILE A 91 7.65 2.30 -3.35
N GLN A 92 6.47 2.10 -2.73
CA GLN A 92 5.53 1.03 -3.06
C GLN A 92 4.26 1.64 -3.63
N TYR A 93 3.92 1.31 -4.86
CA TYR A 93 2.58 1.58 -5.38
C TYR A 93 1.60 0.52 -4.89
N LEU A 94 0.42 0.95 -4.48
CA LEU A 94 -0.68 0.08 -4.09
C LEU A 94 -1.95 0.62 -4.74
N ASP A 95 -2.52 -0.12 -5.68
CA ASP A 95 -3.76 0.28 -6.31
C ASP A 95 -4.92 0.14 -5.29
N CYS A 96 -5.91 1.03 -5.36
CA CYS A 96 -6.94 1.17 -4.31
C CYS A 96 -7.87 -0.05 -4.18
N ASP A 97 -7.87 -0.95 -5.17
CA ASP A 97 -8.62 -2.21 -5.17
C ASP A 97 -7.77 -3.43 -4.75
N ASP A 98 -6.46 -3.22 -4.52
CA ASP A 98 -5.52 -4.24 -4.07
C ASP A 98 -5.29 -4.23 -2.54
N VAL A 99 -4.66 -5.29 -2.04
CA VAL A 99 -4.25 -5.44 -0.64
C VAL A 99 -2.83 -5.98 -0.53
N LEU A 100 -2.08 -5.47 0.44
CA LEU A 100 -0.77 -5.98 0.80
C LEU A 100 -0.88 -7.10 1.84
N MET A 101 -0.09 -8.15 1.70
CA MET A 101 0.11 -9.10 2.79
C MET A 101 0.80 -8.40 3.97
N SER A 102 0.51 -8.81 5.20
CA SER A 102 0.94 -8.13 6.43
C SER A 102 2.46 -7.93 6.58
N ASN A 103 3.27 -8.77 5.94
CA ASN A 103 4.74 -8.70 5.97
C ASN A 103 5.36 -8.26 4.62
N ALA A 104 4.55 -7.84 3.65
CA ALA A 104 5.01 -7.56 2.30
C ALA A 104 6.12 -6.49 2.27
N ILE A 105 5.92 -5.36 2.92
CA ILE A 105 6.90 -4.27 2.93
C ILE A 105 8.21 -4.72 3.56
N GLY A 106 8.16 -5.44 4.68
CA GLY A 106 9.37 -5.94 5.33
C GLY A 106 10.18 -6.88 4.45
N CYS A 107 9.51 -7.81 3.76
CA CYS A 107 10.16 -8.74 2.83
C CYS A 107 10.81 -8.00 1.65
N LEU A 108 10.12 -7.00 1.07
CA LEU A 108 10.63 -6.22 -0.05
C LEU A 108 11.84 -5.38 0.36
N VAL A 109 11.77 -4.70 1.51
CA VAL A 109 12.89 -3.91 2.04
C VAL A 109 14.11 -4.78 2.31
N ASN A 110 13.93 -5.89 3.02
CA ASN A 110 15.05 -6.80 3.31
C ASN A 110 15.72 -7.26 2.01
N ARG A 111 14.93 -7.63 1.01
CA ARG A 111 15.47 -8.05 -0.27
C ARG A 111 16.22 -6.93 -1.00
N ALA A 112 15.69 -5.71 -0.99
CA ALA A 112 16.34 -4.54 -1.58
C ALA A 112 17.68 -4.25 -0.90
N GLU A 113 17.72 -4.25 0.44
CA GLU A 113 18.93 -3.99 1.21
C GLU A 113 19.99 -5.08 1.04
N GLU A 114 19.56 -6.35 1.03
CA GLU A 114 20.48 -7.49 0.82
C GLU A 114 21.14 -7.51 -0.55
N THR A 115 20.38 -7.16 -1.59
CA THR A 115 20.84 -7.25 -2.98
C THR A 115 21.33 -5.93 -3.55
N GLN A 116 21.11 -4.82 -2.84
CA GLN A 116 21.34 -3.45 -3.31
C GLN A 116 20.62 -3.18 -4.65
N ALA A 117 19.43 -3.78 -4.81
CA ALA A 117 18.64 -3.66 -6.02
C ALA A 117 17.85 -2.36 -6.06
N ASP A 118 17.79 -1.72 -7.21
CA ASP A 118 16.95 -0.52 -7.44
C ASP A 118 15.45 -0.87 -7.52
N VAL A 119 15.13 -2.10 -7.95
CA VAL A 119 13.76 -2.60 -8.08
C VAL A 119 13.65 -4.02 -7.54
N VAL A 120 12.67 -4.25 -6.68
CA VAL A 120 12.31 -5.58 -6.18
C VAL A 120 10.88 -5.88 -6.58
N VAL A 121 10.66 -7.04 -7.18
CA VAL A 121 9.33 -7.50 -7.61
C VAL A 121 8.94 -8.72 -6.77
N ALA A 122 7.75 -8.67 -6.19
CA ALA A 122 7.15 -9.80 -5.49
C ALA A 122 6.05 -10.46 -6.35
N PRO A 123 5.81 -11.76 -6.18
CA PRO A 123 4.65 -12.40 -6.78
C PRO A 123 3.36 -11.80 -6.23
N PHE A 124 2.32 -11.78 -7.07
CA PHE A 124 0.98 -11.35 -6.68
C PHE A 124 -0.02 -12.48 -6.97
N PHE A 125 -1.14 -12.44 -6.27
CA PHE A 125 -2.21 -13.43 -6.43
C PHE A 125 -3.50 -12.72 -6.80
N PHE A 126 -4.22 -13.28 -7.77
CA PHE A 126 -5.58 -12.86 -8.05
C PHE A 126 -6.54 -13.48 -7.04
N VAL A 127 -7.30 -12.64 -6.38
CA VAL A 127 -8.35 -13.08 -5.48
C VAL A 127 -9.70 -12.80 -6.12
N LYS A 128 -10.40 -13.86 -6.50
CA LYS A 128 -11.80 -13.73 -6.92
C LYS A 128 -12.64 -13.44 -5.68
N MET A 129 -13.22 -12.25 -5.60
CA MET A 129 -14.23 -11.96 -4.58
C MET A 129 -15.44 -12.83 -4.87
N ALA A 130 -15.72 -13.81 -4.01
CA ALA A 130 -17.00 -14.47 -4.02
C ALA A 130 -18.04 -13.46 -3.54
N GLU A 131 -19.10 -13.27 -4.31
CA GLU A 131 -20.29 -12.60 -3.83
C GLU A 131 -20.71 -13.26 -2.52
N GLU A 132 -20.88 -12.44 -1.51
CA GLU A 132 -21.34 -12.70 -0.15
C GLU A 132 -21.93 -14.09 0.12
N ARG A 133 -21.13 -15.09 0.40
CA ARG A 133 -21.45 -16.26 1.25
C ARG A 133 -20.21 -17.15 1.39
N ASN A 134 -19.68 -17.14 2.59
CA ASN A 134 -18.60 -17.96 3.13
C ASN A 134 -17.23 -17.26 3.19
N ARG A 135 -16.93 -16.82 4.41
CA ARG A 135 -15.57 -16.60 4.89
C ARG A 135 -14.81 -17.92 4.78
N THR A 136 -14.22 -18.19 3.66
CA THR A 136 -13.24 -19.25 3.54
C THR A 136 -11.88 -18.69 3.91
N ALA A 137 -11.31 -19.29 4.95
CA ALA A 137 -9.93 -19.07 5.37
C ALA A 137 -8.99 -19.20 4.15
N TRP A 138 -8.08 -18.26 4.03
CA TRP A 138 -7.04 -18.23 3.02
C TRP A 138 -6.12 -19.43 3.18
N SER A 139 -6.17 -20.39 2.30
CA SER A 139 -5.11 -21.37 2.19
C SER A 139 -4.02 -20.79 1.28
N LEU A 140 -2.92 -20.41 1.85
CA LEU A 140 -1.68 -20.11 1.14
C LEU A 140 -1.19 -21.42 0.52
N ASN A 141 -1.48 -21.67 -0.74
CA ASN A 141 -0.74 -22.65 -1.49
C ASN A 141 0.69 -22.10 -1.61
N LYS A 142 1.63 -22.87 -1.06
CA LYS A 142 3.07 -22.57 -1.06
C LYS A 142 3.51 -22.15 -2.46
N CYS A 143 4.02 -20.92 -2.61
CA CYS A 143 4.78 -20.56 -3.79
C CYS A 143 6.03 -21.43 -3.87
N PRO A 144 6.28 -22.17 -4.97
CA PRO A 144 7.54 -22.85 -5.17
C PRO A 144 8.66 -21.81 -5.24
N GLY A 145 9.55 -21.80 -4.27
CA GLY A 145 10.74 -20.94 -4.25
C GLY A 145 10.81 -19.88 -3.14
N LEU A 146 9.77 -19.73 -2.30
CA LEU A 146 9.92 -18.99 -1.04
C LEU A 146 10.14 -19.99 0.10
N ASN A 147 11.39 -20.21 0.48
CA ASN A 147 11.72 -20.74 1.79
C ASN A 147 11.52 -19.60 2.79
N ILE A 148 10.43 -19.67 3.54
CA ILE A 148 10.19 -18.85 4.74
C ILE A 148 10.67 -19.67 5.94
#